data_867bc8ee6d97eea44b8744501592c1a8
#
_entry.id   867bc8ee6d97eea44b8744501592c1a8
#
_cell.length_a   1.000
_cell.length_b   1.000
_cell.length_c   1.000
_cell.angle_alpha   90.00
_cell.angle_beta   90.00
_cell.angle_gamma   90.00
#
_symmetry.space_group_name_H-M   'P 1'
#
loop_
_entity.id
_entity.type
_entity.pdbx_description
1 polymer ?
#
loop_
_entity_poly.entity_id
_entity_poly.type
_entity_poly.pdbx_seq_one_letter_code
_entity_poly.pdbx_strand_id
1 'polypeptide(L)'
;MLSAMGCTPKTDAGDATTTPENPELILATTTSTQDSGLLDFLLPLFTEDTGYTVKTIAVGTGKALQMGRDGEADVLLVHAKSDEEKFVEEGDGTERHDVMYNDFILVGPKEDALNLKEQFGNDIAGGLKAISDNMATFVSRGDDSGTHKKELAIWKSADIEPAGDWYLSAGSGMADVLKIADEKQAYTITDRATYLSMQSDLGLEILIEGDENLFNQYGVIPVNPEKGETINNEGAVAFMDWILSEKGQNLIKEFGVEEYGQPLFIPNAN
;
A
#
# COMPACT_ATOMS: atom_id res chain seq x y z
N MET A 1 55.99 23.47 -43.79
CA MET A 1 55.58 22.40 -42.85
C MET A 1 54.33 22.84 -42.18
N LEU A 2 53.14 22.37 -42.68
CA LEU A 2 51.86 22.59 -42.06
C LEU A 2 51.48 21.33 -41.27
N SER A 3 51.36 21.46 -39.94
CA SER A 3 50.80 20.41 -39.07
C SER A 3 49.28 20.56 -39.02
N ALA A 4 48.59 19.56 -39.55
CA ALA A 4 47.13 19.43 -39.40
C ALA A 4 46.81 18.79 -38.04
N MET A 5 46.15 19.53 -37.14
CA MET A 5 45.52 19.01 -35.93
C MET A 5 44.18 18.34 -36.31
N GLY A 6 44.15 17.02 -36.19
CA GLY A 6 42.90 16.26 -36.30
C GLY A 6 42.07 16.38 -35.01
N CYS A 7 40.89 16.95 -35.11
CA CYS A 7 39.87 16.83 -34.06
C CYS A 7 39.17 15.47 -34.22
N THR A 8 39.36 14.59 -33.26
CA THR A 8 38.50 13.41 -33.06
C THR A 8 37.18 13.83 -32.40
N PRO A 9 36.02 13.46 -32.94
CA PRO A 9 34.79 13.68 -32.24
C PRO A 9 34.69 12.75 -31.02
N LYS A 10 34.42 13.31 -29.83
CA LYS A 10 33.97 12.56 -28.71
C LYS A 10 32.60 11.99 -29.07
N THR A 11 32.52 10.70 -29.22
CA THR A 11 31.24 9.99 -29.16
C THR A 11 30.77 10.02 -27.72
N ASP A 12 29.65 10.73 -27.46
CA ASP A 12 28.85 10.52 -26.27
C ASP A 12 28.41 9.06 -26.32
N ALA A 13 28.96 8.25 -25.42
CA ALA A 13 28.44 6.94 -25.12
C ALA A 13 27.12 7.18 -24.38
N GLY A 14 25.99 7.10 -25.07
CA GLY A 14 24.70 6.90 -24.45
C GLY A 14 24.82 5.65 -23.58
N ASP A 15 24.41 5.78 -22.33
CA ASP A 15 24.33 4.70 -21.36
C ASP A 15 23.35 3.65 -21.90
N ALA A 16 23.86 2.67 -22.63
CA ALA A 16 23.08 1.53 -23.08
C ALA A 16 22.89 0.66 -21.84
N THR A 17 21.67 0.67 -21.30
CA THR A 17 21.25 -0.29 -20.28
C THR A 17 21.60 -1.69 -20.76
N THR A 18 22.59 -2.31 -20.13
CA THR A 18 22.99 -3.69 -20.45
C THR A 18 21.86 -4.59 -20.00
N THR A 19 21.27 -5.33 -20.92
CA THR A 19 20.24 -6.32 -20.58
C THR A 19 20.81 -7.30 -19.54
N PRO A 20 20.12 -7.50 -18.41
CA PRO A 20 20.56 -8.44 -17.38
C PRO A 20 20.70 -9.87 -17.93
N GLU A 21 21.62 -10.65 -17.36
CA GLU A 21 21.82 -12.05 -17.75
C GLU A 21 20.58 -12.91 -17.45
N ASN A 22 19.92 -12.64 -16.30
CA ASN A 22 18.63 -13.20 -15.92
C ASN A 22 17.57 -12.09 -15.82
N PRO A 23 16.87 -11.74 -16.90
CA PRO A 23 15.98 -10.58 -16.90
C PRO A 23 14.62 -10.80 -16.23
N GLU A 24 14.21 -12.03 -15.95
CA GLU A 24 12.92 -12.30 -15.32
C GLU A 24 13.01 -12.20 -13.79
N LEU A 25 12.05 -11.47 -13.20
CA LEU A 25 11.91 -11.26 -11.77
C LEU A 25 10.50 -11.64 -11.32
N ILE A 26 10.38 -12.47 -10.30
CA ILE A 26 9.08 -12.85 -9.70
C ILE A 26 8.83 -11.97 -8.47
N LEU A 27 7.84 -11.10 -8.58
CA LEU A 27 7.35 -10.25 -7.48
C LEU A 27 6.09 -10.88 -6.88
N ALA A 28 6.17 -11.33 -5.62
CA ALA A 28 4.97 -11.69 -4.87
C ALA A 28 4.44 -10.48 -4.10
N THR A 29 3.15 -10.21 -4.24
CA THR A 29 2.47 -9.06 -3.64
C THR A 29 1.05 -9.41 -3.21
N THR A 30 0.27 -8.41 -2.80
CA THR A 30 -1.12 -8.61 -2.40
C THR A 30 -2.10 -8.27 -3.53
N THR A 31 -3.29 -8.89 -3.47
CA THR A 31 -4.37 -8.58 -4.42
C THR A 31 -4.75 -7.10 -4.35
N SER A 32 -4.79 -6.50 -3.16
CA SER A 32 -5.09 -5.07 -3.01
C SER A 32 -4.02 -4.16 -3.63
N THR A 33 -2.74 -4.56 -3.62
CA THR A 33 -1.67 -3.84 -4.30
C THR A 33 -1.84 -3.91 -5.82
N GLN A 34 -2.14 -5.09 -6.35
CA GLN A 34 -2.40 -5.28 -7.78
C GLN A 34 -3.65 -4.50 -8.22
N ASP A 35 -4.74 -4.63 -7.47
CA ASP A 35 -6.03 -4.02 -7.80
C ASP A 35 -6.00 -2.48 -7.74
N SER A 36 -5.04 -1.89 -7.01
CA SER A 36 -4.84 -0.43 -6.98
C SER A 36 -4.36 0.17 -8.31
N GLY A 37 -3.82 -0.66 -9.21
CA GLY A 37 -3.21 -0.20 -10.47
C GLY A 37 -1.79 0.37 -10.33
N LEU A 38 -1.25 0.49 -9.11
CA LEU A 38 0.08 1.05 -8.88
C LEU A 38 1.18 0.29 -9.63
N LEU A 39 1.12 -1.05 -9.60
CA LEU A 39 2.12 -1.88 -10.28
C LEU A 39 2.04 -1.76 -11.80
N ASP A 40 0.84 -1.62 -12.36
CA ASP A 40 0.66 -1.40 -13.81
C ASP A 40 1.25 -0.05 -14.25
N PHE A 41 1.31 0.92 -13.34
CA PHE A 41 1.96 2.21 -13.56
C PHE A 41 3.50 2.13 -13.39
N LEU A 42 4.00 1.46 -12.34
CA LEU A 42 5.43 1.46 -11.99
C LEU A 42 6.26 0.47 -12.83
N LEU A 43 5.76 -0.76 -13.06
CA LEU A 43 6.59 -1.84 -13.62
C LEU A 43 7.08 -1.59 -15.06
N PRO A 44 6.31 -0.95 -15.97
CA PRO A 44 6.83 -0.58 -17.29
C PRO A 44 8.05 0.37 -17.19
N LEU A 45 8.02 1.32 -16.26
CA LEU A 45 9.11 2.28 -16.04
C LEU A 45 10.33 1.62 -15.40
N PHE A 46 10.12 0.69 -14.48
CA PHE A 46 11.20 -0.14 -13.93
C PHE A 46 11.88 -0.95 -15.03
N THR A 47 11.11 -1.58 -15.91
CA THR A 47 11.65 -2.37 -17.04
C THR A 47 12.44 -1.49 -18.01
N GLU A 48 11.96 -0.29 -18.31
CA GLU A 48 12.65 0.67 -19.17
C GLU A 48 14.01 1.08 -18.58
N ASP A 49 14.07 1.30 -17.27
CA ASP A 49 15.27 1.78 -16.59
C ASP A 49 16.31 0.69 -16.38
N THR A 50 15.89 -0.55 -16.13
CA THR A 50 16.77 -1.61 -15.62
C THR A 50 16.95 -2.78 -16.57
N GLY A 51 16.03 -2.96 -17.52
CA GLY A 51 15.98 -4.12 -18.41
C GLY A 51 15.39 -5.40 -17.77
N TYR A 52 15.01 -5.38 -16.49
CA TYR A 52 14.30 -6.50 -15.86
C TYR A 52 12.83 -6.49 -16.22
N THR A 53 12.27 -7.69 -16.42
CA THR A 53 10.83 -7.91 -16.64
C THR A 53 10.21 -8.54 -15.40
N VAL A 54 9.18 -7.94 -14.84
CA VAL A 54 8.56 -8.40 -13.60
C VAL A 54 7.32 -9.25 -13.88
N LYS A 55 7.31 -10.46 -13.34
CA LYS A 55 6.13 -11.31 -13.25
C LYS A 55 5.50 -11.16 -11.88
N THR A 56 4.37 -10.47 -11.82
CA THR A 56 3.63 -10.27 -10.57
C THR A 56 2.76 -11.46 -10.22
N ILE A 57 2.80 -11.89 -8.96
CA ILE A 57 1.90 -12.89 -8.38
C ILE A 57 1.18 -12.23 -7.20
N ALA A 58 -0.10 -11.89 -7.41
CA ALA A 58 -0.93 -11.22 -6.43
C ALA A 58 -1.76 -12.25 -5.63
N VAL A 59 -1.49 -12.33 -4.32
CA VAL A 59 -2.15 -13.26 -3.39
C VAL A 59 -2.35 -12.57 -2.03
N GLY A 60 -2.89 -13.26 -1.02
CA GLY A 60 -2.90 -12.71 0.36
C GLY A 60 -1.50 -12.64 0.95
N THR A 61 -1.23 -11.67 1.86
CA THR A 61 0.10 -11.42 2.45
C THR A 61 0.75 -12.71 3.00
N GLY A 62 0.01 -13.52 3.77
CA GLY A 62 0.56 -14.77 4.33
C GLY A 62 1.02 -15.75 3.25
N LYS A 63 0.32 -15.80 2.11
CA LYS A 63 0.71 -16.65 0.97
C LYS A 63 1.90 -16.06 0.21
N ALA A 64 1.97 -14.73 0.06
CA ALA A 64 3.13 -14.07 -0.56
C ALA A 64 4.42 -14.34 0.25
N LEU A 65 4.35 -14.21 1.59
CA LEU A 65 5.45 -14.56 2.48
C LEU A 65 5.81 -16.05 2.40
N GLN A 66 4.81 -16.93 2.27
CA GLN A 66 5.07 -18.37 2.10
C GLN A 66 5.79 -18.65 0.79
N MET A 67 5.43 -18.01 -0.32
CA MET A 67 6.14 -18.13 -1.60
C MET A 67 7.61 -17.73 -1.47
N GLY A 68 7.92 -16.66 -0.71
CA GLY A 68 9.30 -16.31 -0.40
C GLY A 68 10.03 -17.41 0.39
N ARG A 69 9.38 -18.01 1.41
CA ARG A 69 9.95 -19.13 2.18
C ARG A 69 10.25 -20.35 1.32
N ASP A 70 9.39 -20.63 0.36
CA ASP A 70 9.48 -21.78 -0.54
C ASP A 70 10.41 -21.53 -1.74
N GLY A 71 10.99 -20.31 -1.88
CA GLY A 71 11.85 -19.92 -3.00
C GLY A 71 11.11 -19.78 -4.33
N GLU A 72 9.80 -19.52 -4.28
CA GLU A 72 8.92 -19.32 -5.45
C GLU A 72 8.75 -17.85 -5.86
N ALA A 73 9.38 -16.93 -5.13
CA ALA A 73 9.43 -15.52 -5.43
C ALA A 73 10.83 -14.95 -5.17
N ASP A 74 11.22 -13.93 -5.93
CA ASP A 74 12.52 -13.27 -5.80
C ASP A 74 12.45 -12.08 -4.86
N VAL A 75 11.34 -11.34 -4.89
CA VAL A 75 11.10 -10.14 -4.09
C VAL A 75 9.65 -10.06 -3.64
N LEU A 76 9.43 -9.50 -2.47
CA LEU A 76 8.10 -9.28 -1.89
C LEU A 76 7.81 -7.78 -1.81
N LEU A 77 6.57 -7.36 -2.13
CA LEU A 77 6.02 -6.04 -1.83
C LEU A 77 4.68 -6.24 -1.13
N VAL A 78 4.68 -6.15 0.18
CA VAL A 78 3.55 -6.51 1.05
C VAL A 78 3.33 -5.48 2.15
N HIS A 79 2.30 -5.64 2.97
CA HIS A 79 1.91 -4.63 3.98
C HIS A 79 1.41 -5.26 5.29
N ALA A 80 2.20 -6.16 5.87
CA ALA A 80 1.98 -6.70 7.22
C ALA A 80 3.29 -6.66 8.01
N LYS A 81 3.69 -5.46 8.44
CA LYS A 81 5.01 -5.14 8.96
C LYS A 81 5.54 -6.15 9.98
N SER A 82 4.71 -6.59 10.94
CA SER A 82 5.14 -7.57 11.95
C SER A 82 5.48 -8.95 11.37
N ASP A 83 4.74 -9.38 10.34
CA ASP A 83 5.01 -10.66 9.67
C ASP A 83 6.21 -10.55 8.74
N GLU A 84 6.43 -9.38 8.16
CA GLU A 84 7.58 -9.05 7.31
C GLU A 84 8.88 -9.01 8.11
N GLU A 85 8.87 -8.34 9.28
CA GLU A 85 10.00 -8.30 10.21
C GLU A 85 10.38 -9.71 10.67
N LYS A 86 9.37 -10.52 11.01
CA LYS A 86 9.58 -11.92 11.37
C LYS A 86 10.16 -12.76 10.22
N PHE A 87 9.71 -12.53 9.00
CA PHE A 87 10.24 -13.19 7.80
C PHE A 87 11.75 -12.92 7.61
N VAL A 88 12.19 -11.70 7.85
CA VAL A 88 13.61 -11.34 7.83
C VAL A 88 14.37 -11.93 9.02
N GLU A 89 13.80 -11.86 10.23
CA GLU A 89 14.41 -12.45 11.44
C GLU A 89 14.62 -13.97 11.31
N GLU A 90 13.72 -14.67 10.62
CA GLU A 90 13.82 -16.11 10.34
C GLU A 90 14.83 -16.44 9.22
N GLY A 91 15.42 -15.40 8.58
CA GLY A 91 16.40 -15.57 7.50
C GLY A 91 15.79 -15.91 6.15
N ASP A 92 14.49 -15.69 5.98
CA ASP A 92 13.78 -15.94 4.72
C ASP A 92 13.94 -14.77 3.73
N GLY A 93 14.10 -13.55 4.24
CA GLY A 93 14.46 -12.35 3.50
C GLY A 93 15.83 -11.80 3.91
N THR A 94 16.44 -10.99 3.06
CA THR A 94 17.74 -10.36 3.36
C THR A 94 17.59 -9.13 4.23
N GLU A 95 16.67 -8.26 3.87
CA GLU A 95 16.41 -6.99 4.53
C GLU A 95 14.99 -6.51 4.20
N ARG A 96 14.44 -5.61 5.02
CA ARG A 96 13.13 -5.01 4.82
C ARG A 96 13.24 -3.49 4.84
N HIS A 97 12.68 -2.82 3.82
CA HIS A 97 12.60 -1.37 3.77
C HIS A 97 11.15 -0.90 3.68
N ASP A 98 10.85 0.19 4.39
CA ASP A 98 9.60 0.92 4.17
C ASP A 98 9.64 1.58 2.78
N VAL A 99 8.55 1.44 2.01
CA VAL A 99 8.44 1.98 0.64
C VAL A 99 7.48 3.14 0.59
N MET A 100 6.29 2.90 1.10
CA MET A 100 5.15 3.81 1.05
C MET A 100 4.09 3.33 2.03
N TYR A 101 3.11 4.19 2.27
CA TYR A 101 1.88 3.77 2.91
C TYR A 101 0.67 4.33 2.14
N ASN A 102 -0.44 3.61 2.18
CA ASN A 102 -1.76 4.17 2.00
C ASN A 102 -2.44 4.21 3.36
N ASP A 103 -3.57 4.89 3.47
CA ASP A 103 -4.24 5.02 4.73
C ASP A 103 -5.71 4.57 4.66
N PHE A 104 -6.20 4.22 5.84
CA PHE A 104 -7.60 4.16 6.13
C PHE A 104 -8.06 5.51 6.67
N ILE A 105 -9.33 5.80 6.53
CA ILE A 105 -9.97 7.01 7.02
C ILE A 105 -11.28 6.63 7.72
N LEU A 106 -11.66 7.42 8.72
CA LEU A 106 -13.01 7.37 9.26
C LEU A 106 -13.87 8.38 8.51
N VAL A 107 -14.94 7.89 7.90
CA VAL A 107 -15.94 8.73 7.23
C VAL A 107 -17.26 8.66 7.97
N GLY A 108 -18.06 9.71 7.84
CA GLY A 108 -19.39 9.80 8.45
C GLY A 108 -20.19 10.94 7.87
N PRO A 109 -21.41 11.18 8.41
CA PRO A 109 -22.30 12.23 7.92
C PRO A 109 -21.66 13.62 7.93
N LYS A 110 -21.96 14.43 6.92
CA LYS A 110 -21.47 15.83 6.81
C LYS A 110 -21.84 16.72 8.00
N GLU A 111 -22.96 16.43 8.64
CA GLU A 111 -23.41 17.15 9.83
C GLU A 111 -22.51 16.93 11.03
N ASP A 112 -21.72 15.87 11.05
CA ASP A 112 -20.78 15.52 12.11
C ASP A 112 -21.34 15.80 13.53
N ALA A 113 -22.48 15.19 13.84
CA ALA A 113 -23.22 15.45 15.07
C ALA A 113 -22.40 15.20 16.35
N LEU A 114 -21.34 14.40 16.28
CA LEU A 114 -20.39 14.14 17.37
C LEU A 114 -19.19 15.09 17.34
N ASN A 115 -19.11 15.99 16.35
CA ASN A 115 -18.01 16.94 16.15
C ASN A 115 -16.63 16.24 16.12
N LEU A 116 -16.58 15.07 15.44
CA LEU A 116 -15.38 14.22 15.40
C LEU A 116 -14.22 14.90 14.68
N LYS A 117 -14.51 15.60 13.59
CA LYS A 117 -13.50 16.28 12.79
C LYS A 117 -12.73 17.34 13.56
N GLU A 118 -13.44 18.16 14.35
CA GLU A 118 -12.83 19.22 15.13
C GLU A 118 -12.13 18.70 16.39
N GLN A 119 -12.73 17.69 17.07
CA GLN A 119 -12.21 17.19 18.34
C GLN A 119 -11.14 16.14 18.18
N PHE A 120 -11.22 15.28 17.14
CA PHE A 120 -10.40 14.08 16.99
C PHE A 120 -9.76 13.95 15.59
N GLY A 121 -9.70 14.98 14.77
CA GLY A 121 -9.32 14.91 13.35
C GLY A 121 -8.12 14.01 12.98
N ASN A 122 -7.20 13.73 13.92
CA ASN A 122 -6.08 12.81 13.79
C ASN A 122 -5.92 11.86 15.01
N ASP A 123 -7.00 11.63 15.76
CA ASP A 123 -7.06 10.69 16.89
C ASP A 123 -8.20 9.69 16.64
N ILE A 124 -7.89 8.58 15.98
CA ILE A 124 -8.88 7.57 15.65
C ILE A 124 -9.43 6.88 16.91
N ALA A 125 -8.60 6.67 17.92
CA ALA A 125 -9.03 6.02 19.17
C ALA A 125 -10.06 6.90 19.92
N GLY A 126 -9.80 8.21 20.03
CA GLY A 126 -10.73 9.17 20.61
C GLY A 126 -12.05 9.25 19.84
N GLY A 127 -12.00 9.27 18.50
CA GLY A 127 -13.18 9.28 17.65
C GLY A 127 -14.03 8.01 17.78
N LEU A 128 -13.40 6.84 17.76
CA LEU A 128 -14.10 5.56 17.96
C LEU A 128 -14.74 5.47 19.35
N LYS A 129 -14.03 6.00 20.36
CA LYS A 129 -14.61 6.09 21.71
C LYS A 129 -15.84 6.97 21.75
N ALA A 130 -15.81 8.13 21.09
CA ALA A 130 -16.99 9.01 21.01
C ALA A 130 -18.16 8.33 20.29
N ILE A 131 -17.92 7.60 19.21
CA ILE A 131 -18.95 6.81 18.51
C ILE A 131 -19.55 5.76 19.44
N SER A 132 -18.72 4.98 20.14
CA SER A 132 -19.16 3.93 21.06
C SER A 132 -19.92 4.47 22.26
N ASP A 133 -19.41 5.52 22.93
CA ASP A 133 -20.04 6.12 24.12
C ASP A 133 -21.43 6.71 23.80
N ASN A 134 -21.64 7.19 22.58
CA ASN A 134 -22.93 7.70 22.11
C ASN A 134 -23.78 6.64 21.41
N MET A 135 -23.31 5.39 21.29
CA MET A 135 -23.97 4.32 20.53
C MET A 135 -24.38 4.78 19.13
N ALA A 136 -23.56 5.62 18.51
CA ALA A 136 -23.80 6.13 17.17
C ALA A 136 -23.58 5.03 16.14
N THR A 137 -24.46 4.93 15.15
CA THR A 137 -24.43 3.84 14.19
C THR A 137 -23.08 3.77 13.45
N PHE A 138 -22.43 2.62 13.54
CA PHE A 138 -21.21 2.29 12.81
C PHE A 138 -21.46 1.09 11.91
N VAL A 139 -21.04 1.17 10.65
CA VAL A 139 -21.16 0.08 9.69
C VAL A 139 -19.80 -0.56 9.49
N SER A 140 -19.68 -1.78 9.96
CA SER A 140 -18.49 -2.62 9.75
C SER A 140 -18.60 -3.39 8.45
N ARG A 141 -17.48 -3.63 7.82
CA ARG A 141 -17.39 -4.51 6.66
C ARG A 141 -17.83 -5.95 6.98
N GLY A 142 -17.38 -6.50 8.10
CA GLY A 142 -17.87 -7.75 8.68
C GLY A 142 -17.66 -9.02 7.83
N ASP A 143 -16.67 -9.01 6.88
CA ASP A 143 -16.46 -10.06 5.85
C ASP A 143 -15.10 -10.79 5.97
N ASP A 144 -14.39 -10.59 7.08
CA ASP A 144 -13.04 -11.12 7.34
C ASP A 144 -11.95 -10.68 6.33
N SER A 145 -12.21 -9.63 5.55
CA SER A 145 -11.24 -9.00 4.65
C SER A 145 -10.10 -8.29 5.39
N GLY A 146 -9.09 -7.82 4.64
CA GLY A 146 -8.01 -7.00 5.19
C GLY A 146 -8.52 -5.72 5.84
N THR A 147 -9.49 -5.03 5.24
CA THR A 147 -10.13 -3.83 5.80
C THR A 147 -10.87 -4.15 7.11
N HIS A 148 -11.62 -5.26 7.16
CA HIS A 148 -12.30 -5.68 8.39
C HIS A 148 -11.30 -6.03 9.51
N LYS A 149 -10.22 -6.73 9.19
CA LYS A 149 -9.15 -7.03 10.16
C LYS A 149 -8.48 -5.76 10.68
N LYS A 150 -8.23 -4.79 9.80
CA LYS A 150 -7.69 -3.48 10.16
C LYS A 150 -8.65 -2.71 11.07
N GLU A 151 -9.94 -2.66 10.73
CA GLU A 151 -10.98 -2.06 11.56
C GLU A 151 -10.98 -2.65 12.98
N LEU A 152 -11.02 -4.00 13.09
CA LEU A 152 -10.99 -4.69 14.40
C LEU A 152 -9.71 -4.40 15.19
N ALA A 153 -8.56 -4.31 14.51
CA ALA A 153 -7.30 -3.94 15.15
C ALA A 153 -7.34 -2.50 15.69
N ILE A 154 -7.97 -1.57 14.97
CA ILE A 154 -8.13 -0.17 15.42
C ILE A 154 -9.08 -0.10 16.62
N TRP A 155 -10.23 -0.77 16.60
CA TRP A 155 -11.12 -0.89 17.76
C TRP A 155 -10.40 -1.43 18.98
N LYS A 156 -9.60 -2.48 18.79
CA LYS A 156 -8.79 -3.07 19.87
C LYS A 156 -7.73 -2.10 20.40
N SER A 157 -7.09 -1.28 19.54
CA SER A 157 -6.11 -0.29 20.00
C SER A 157 -6.74 0.81 20.83
N ALA A 158 -8.03 1.06 20.66
CA ALA A 158 -8.83 1.97 21.48
C ALA A 158 -9.40 1.32 22.75
N ASP A 159 -9.02 0.06 23.06
CA ASP A 159 -9.57 -0.75 24.17
C ASP A 159 -11.12 -0.91 24.10
N ILE A 160 -11.68 -0.97 22.89
CA ILE A 160 -13.11 -1.12 22.63
C ILE A 160 -13.37 -2.45 21.93
N GLU A 161 -14.34 -3.19 22.42
CA GLU A 161 -14.93 -4.35 21.74
C GLU A 161 -16.34 -3.96 21.24
N PRO A 162 -16.48 -3.57 19.96
CA PRO A 162 -17.74 -3.05 19.45
C PRO A 162 -18.81 -4.15 19.41
N ALA A 163 -19.97 -3.87 19.98
CA ALA A 163 -21.07 -4.81 20.05
C ALA A 163 -22.42 -4.09 20.23
N GLY A 164 -23.50 -4.76 19.86
CA GLY A 164 -24.87 -4.25 20.03
C GLY A 164 -25.46 -3.63 18.76
N ASP A 165 -26.63 -3.02 18.89
CA ASP A 165 -27.43 -2.59 17.76
C ASP A 165 -26.85 -1.40 16.97
N TRP A 166 -25.88 -0.70 17.56
CA TRP A 166 -25.19 0.43 16.92
C TRP A 166 -24.05 -0.02 15.99
N TYR A 167 -23.53 -1.24 16.18
CA TYR A 167 -22.43 -1.80 15.37
C TYR A 167 -22.99 -2.82 14.38
N LEU A 168 -23.10 -2.41 13.12
CA LEU A 168 -23.77 -3.17 12.07
C LEU A 168 -22.73 -3.87 11.18
N SER A 169 -22.78 -5.19 11.14
CA SER A 169 -21.96 -5.97 10.20
C SER A 169 -22.67 -6.07 8.85
N ALA A 170 -22.09 -5.50 7.79
CA ALA A 170 -22.66 -5.51 6.46
C ALA A 170 -22.43 -6.84 5.70
N GLY A 171 -21.31 -7.53 5.97
CA GLY A 171 -20.94 -8.75 5.23
C GLY A 171 -20.70 -8.52 3.74
N SER A 172 -20.28 -7.30 3.35
CA SER A 172 -20.22 -6.83 1.96
C SER A 172 -18.89 -6.16 1.62
N GLY A 173 -18.63 -5.92 0.32
CA GLY A 173 -17.48 -5.18 -0.14
C GLY A 173 -17.51 -3.70 0.28
N MET A 174 -16.34 -3.02 0.29
CA MET A 174 -16.22 -1.68 0.84
C MET A 174 -17.12 -0.64 0.17
N ALA A 175 -17.30 -0.73 -1.15
CA ALA A 175 -18.19 0.15 -1.90
C ALA A 175 -19.67 0.06 -1.44
N ASP A 176 -20.15 -1.15 -1.11
CA ASP A 176 -21.50 -1.34 -0.59
C ASP A 176 -21.61 -0.87 0.86
N VAL A 177 -20.56 -1.07 1.66
CA VAL A 177 -20.47 -0.56 3.05
C VAL A 177 -20.59 0.97 3.06
N LEU A 178 -19.90 1.68 2.17
CA LEU A 178 -20.01 3.13 2.04
C LEU A 178 -21.44 3.60 1.69
N LYS A 179 -22.12 2.91 0.76
CA LYS A 179 -23.53 3.20 0.44
C LYS A 179 -24.44 2.97 1.63
N ILE A 180 -24.26 1.85 2.34
CA ILE A 180 -25.07 1.54 3.55
C ILE A 180 -24.81 2.59 4.64
N ALA A 181 -23.57 3.01 4.83
CA ALA A 181 -23.22 4.05 5.79
C ALA A 181 -23.84 5.40 5.41
N ASP A 182 -23.85 5.75 4.13
CA ASP A 182 -24.48 6.96 3.61
C ASP A 182 -26.02 6.93 3.83
N GLU A 183 -26.69 5.86 3.41
CA GLU A 183 -28.13 5.69 3.60
C GLU A 183 -28.55 5.76 5.07
N LYS A 184 -27.71 5.24 5.98
CA LYS A 184 -27.98 5.20 7.43
C LYS A 184 -27.49 6.43 8.16
N GLN A 185 -26.80 7.34 7.50
CA GLN A 185 -26.09 8.46 8.11
C GLN A 185 -25.20 7.96 9.26
N ALA A 186 -24.39 6.95 8.95
CA ALA A 186 -23.57 6.20 9.88
C ALA A 186 -22.08 6.45 9.63
N TYR A 187 -21.25 6.04 10.60
CA TYR A 187 -19.80 6.07 10.52
C TYR A 187 -19.27 4.76 9.96
N THR A 188 -18.12 4.80 9.26
CA THR A 188 -17.39 3.61 8.84
C THR A 188 -15.91 3.91 8.62
N ILE A 189 -15.06 2.89 8.72
CA ILE A 189 -13.65 2.94 8.32
C ILE A 189 -13.54 2.36 6.91
N THR A 190 -12.84 3.08 6.04
CA THR A 190 -12.61 2.68 4.64
C THR A 190 -11.17 2.98 4.24
N ASP A 191 -10.65 2.29 3.24
CA ASP A 191 -9.46 2.77 2.55
C ASP A 191 -9.78 4.05 1.77
N ARG A 192 -8.81 4.96 1.71
CA ARG A 192 -8.98 6.27 1.07
C ARG A 192 -9.33 6.15 -0.41
N ALA A 193 -8.73 5.22 -1.14
CA ALA A 193 -8.93 5.07 -2.57
C ALA A 193 -10.39 4.71 -2.90
N THR A 194 -10.98 3.76 -2.18
CA THR A 194 -12.40 3.40 -2.36
C THR A 194 -13.31 4.59 -2.06
N TYR A 195 -13.05 5.35 -0.98
CA TYR A 195 -13.85 6.54 -0.67
C TYR A 195 -13.76 7.58 -1.79
N LEU A 196 -12.54 7.91 -2.26
CA LEU A 196 -12.33 8.93 -3.29
C LEU A 196 -13.01 8.57 -4.61
N SER A 197 -12.99 7.30 -5.00
CA SER A 197 -13.67 6.83 -6.22
C SER A 197 -15.19 6.99 -6.19
N MET A 198 -15.77 7.15 -4.99
CA MET A 198 -17.22 7.26 -4.78
C MET A 198 -17.65 8.59 -4.18
N GLN A 199 -16.71 9.44 -3.78
CA GLN A 199 -16.95 10.66 -3.00
C GLN A 199 -18.04 11.56 -3.59
N SER A 200 -18.10 11.67 -4.93
CA SER A 200 -19.10 12.51 -5.62
C SER A 200 -20.54 12.05 -5.41
N ASP A 201 -20.72 10.76 -5.13
CA ASP A 201 -22.03 10.11 -5.02
C ASP A 201 -22.46 9.90 -3.56
N LEU A 202 -21.61 10.29 -2.59
CA LEU A 202 -21.84 10.08 -1.16
C LEU A 202 -22.10 11.39 -0.43
N GLY A 203 -23.01 11.33 0.54
CA GLY A 203 -23.25 12.37 1.54
C GLY A 203 -22.30 12.28 2.76
N LEU A 204 -21.28 11.43 2.70
CA LEU A 204 -20.28 11.26 3.76
C LEU A 204 -19.07 12.18 3.54
N GLU A 205 -18.41 12.56 4.65
CA GLU A 205 -17.14 13.30 4.64
C GLU A 205 -16.06 12.57 5.44
N ILE A 206 -14.79 12.89 5.17
CA ILE A 206 -13.66 12.45 5.98
C ILE A 206 -13.71 13.22 7.31
N LEU A 207 -13.81 12.49 8.41
CA LEU A 207 -13.87 13.04 9.76
C LEU A 207 -12.57 12.86 10.52
N ILE A 208 -11.90 11.69 10.36
CA ILE A 208 -10.62 11.41 11.00
C ILE A 208 -9.68 10.78 9.99
N GLU A 209 -8.45 11.34 9.91
CA GLU A 209 -7.36 10.89 9.05
C GLU A 209 -6.00 11.20 9.69
N GLY A 210 -4.91 10.62 9.16
CA GLY A 210 -3.55 10.96 9.58
C GLY A 210 -3.09 10.39 10.93
N ASP A 211 -3.89 9.55 11.59
CA ASP A 211 -3.45 8.77 12.75
C ASP A 211 -2.58 7.59 12.28
N GLU A 212 -1.48 7.31 12.98
CA GLU A 212 -0.56 6.22 12.65
C GLU A 212 -1.24 4.85 12.63
N ASN A 213 -2.27 4.65 13.46
CA ASN A 213 -3.07 3.42 13.47
C ASN A 213 -3.90 3.24 12.19
N LEU A 214 -4.09 4.28 11.40
CA LEU A 214 -4.77 4.23 10.11
C LEU A 214 -3.82 3.88 8.96
N PHE A 215 -2.50 3.95 9.17
CA PHE A 215 -1.55 3.68 8.10
C PHE A 215 -1.47 2.19 7.76
N ASN A 216 -1.33 1.93 6.49
CA ASN A 216 -1.09 0.63 5.91
C ASN A 216 0.28 0.67 5.24
N GLN A 217 1.32 0.34 6.02
CA GLN A 217 2.71 0.44 5.62
C GLN A 217 3.11 -0.70 4.70
N TYR A 218 3.66 -0.38 3.54
CA TYR A 218 4.22 -1.32 2.58
C TYR A 218 5.72 -1.47 2.78
N GLY A 219 6.18 -2.71 2.76
CA GLY A 219 7.59 -3.08 2.79
C GLY A 219 8.01 -3.83 1.54
N VAL A 220 9.23 -3.57 1.08
CA VAL A 220 9.92 -4.36 0.05
C VAL A 220 10.96 -5.24 0.72
N ILE A 221 11.03 -6.51 0.30
CA ILE A 221 11.92 -7.52 0.89
C ILE A 221 12.47 -8.42 -0.21
N PRO A 222 13.77 -8.33 -0.54
CA PRO A 222 14.42 -9.36 -1.35
C PRO A 222 14.43 -10.69 -0.59
N VAL A 223 14.04 -11.77 -1.28
CA VAL A 223 14.10 -13.12 -0.72
C VAL A 223 15.56 -13.56 -0.58
N ASN A 224 15.87 -14.26 0.51
CA ASN A 224 17.24 -14.74 0.73
C ASN A 224 17.64 -15.75 -0.38
N PRO A 225 18.71 -15.49 -1.15
CA PRO A 225 19.14 -16.35 -2.25
C PRO A 225 19.48 -17.79 -1.82
N GLU A 226 19.71 -18.04 -0.52
CA GLU A 226 19.93 -19.40 0.00
C GLU A 226 18.64 -20.25 0.01
N LYS A 227 17.48 -19.65 -0.24
CA LYS A 227 16.18 -20.39 -0.30
C LYS A 227 15.99 -21.19 -1.57
N GLY A 228 16.68 -20.87 -2.67
CA GLY A 228 16.58 -21.60 -3.92
C GLY A 228 17.61 -21.17 -4.96
N GLU A 229 18.10 -22.13 -5.75
CA GLU A 229 19.07 -21.86 -6.82
C GLU A 229 18.50 -20.99 -7.96
N THR A 230 17.19 -20.87 -8.03
CA THR A 230 16.47 -20.10 -9.08
C THR A 230 16.16 -18.67 -8.67
N ILE A 231 16.44 -18.27 -7.42
CA ILE A 231 16.17 -16.91 -6.95
C ILE A 231 17.06 -15.91 -7.67
N ASN A 232 16.42 -14.94 -8.35
CA ASN A 232 17.07 -13.84 -9.02
C ASN A 232 17.40 -12.72 -8.03
N ASN A 233 18.46 -12.92 -7.23
CA ASN A 233 18.87 -11.95 -6.21
C ASN A 233 19.29 -10.61 -6.82
N GLU A 234 19.97 -10.58 -7.98
CA GLU A 234 20.37 -9.33 -8.63
C GLU A 234 19.13 -8.52 -9.06
N GLY A 235 18.14 -9.18 -9.65
CA GLY A 235 16.87 -8.55 -10.01
C GLY A 235 16.07 -8.07 -8.79
N ALA A 236 16.07 -8.85 -7.70
CA ALA A 236 15.39 -8.49 -6.45
C ALA A 236 15.98 -7.22 -5.81
N VAL A 237 17.31 -7.14 -5.75
CA VAL A 237 18.01 -5.95 -5.25
C VAL A 237 17.79 -4.76 -6.19
N ALA A 238 17.87 -4.96 -7.51
CA ALA A 238 17.60 -3.90 -8.48
C ALA A 238 16.17 -3.34 -8.34
N PHE A 239 15.18 -4.18 -8.10
CA PHE A 239 13.80 -3.74 -7.85
C PHE A 239 13.69 -2.97 -6.53
N MET A 240 14.29 -3.46 -5.46
CA MET A 240 14.33 -2.79 -4.17
C MET A 240 14.99 -1.41 -4.31
N ASP A 241 16.21 -1.33 -4.87
CA ASP A 241 16.92 -0.07 -5.03
C ASP A 241 16.16 0.93 -5.90
N TRP A 242 15.52 0.46 -6.97
CA TRP A 242 14.74 1.32 -7.87
C TRP A 242 13.50 1.90 -7.20
N ILE A 243 12.70 1.07 -6.49
CA ILE A 243 11.48 1.54 -5.84
C ILE A 243 11.77 2.47 -4.66
N LEU A 244 12.93 2.30 -4.00
CA LEU A 244 13.40 3.17 -2.92
C LEU A 244 14.13 4.43 -3.43
N SER A 245 14.50 4.47 -4.71
CA SER A 245 15.17 5.63 -5.31
C SER A 245 14.32 6.88 -5.33
N GLU A 246 14.93 8.05 -5.46
CA GLU A 246 14.21 9.32 -5.63
C GLU A 246 13.21 9.27 -6.79
N LYS A 247 13.56 8.59 -7.90
CA LYS A 247 12.67 8.40 -9.04
C LYS A 247 11.45 7.55 -8.67
N GLY A 248 11.66 6.37 -8.08
CA GLY A 248 10.59 5.47 -7.66
C GLY A 248 9.65 6.14 -6.66
N GLN A 249 10.21 6.85 -5.67
CA GLN A 249 9.43 7.56 -4.65
C GLN A 249 8.62 8.73 -5.24
N ASN A 250 9.15 9.47 -6.22
CA ASN A 250 8.40 10.52 -6.91
C ASN A 250 7.26 9.93 -7.77
N LEU A 251 7.48 8.83 -8.45
CA LEU A 251 6.43 8.14 -9.20
C LEU A 251 5.30 7.65 -8.30
N ILE A 252 5.62 7.09 -7.14
CA ILE A 252 4.62 6.72 -6.12
C ILE A 252 3.80 7.93 -5.68
N LYS A 253 4.45 9.07 -5.44
CA LYS A 253 3.80 10.32 -5.03
C LYS A 253 2.89 10.91 -6.11
N GLU A 254 3.19 10.68 -7.38
CA GLU A 254 2.40 11.18 -8.51
C GLU A 254 1.19 10.30 -8.80
N PHE A 255 1.23 9.03 -8.38
CA PHE A 255 0.17 8.08 -8.67
C PHE A 255 -1.17 8.48 -8.00
N GLY A 256 -2.21 8.59 -8.81
CA GLY A 256 -3.56 8.99 -8.40
C GLY A 256 -3.81 10.50 -8.41
N VAL A 257 -2.78 11.35 -8.51
CA VAL A 257 -2.95 12.83 -8.45
C VAL A 257 -3.80 13.35 -9.60
N GLU A 258 -3.62 12.83 -10.81
CA GLU A 258 -4.41 13.26 -11.98
C GLU A 258 -5.90 12.91 -11.82
N GLU A 259 -6.18 11.72 -11.28
CA GLU A 259 -7.55 11.19 -11.16
C GLU A 259 -8.28 11.71 -9.93
N TYR A 260 -7.59 11.79 -8.78
CA TYR A 260 -8.20 12.09 -7.47
C TYR A 260 -7.78 13.45 -6.87
N GLY A 261 -6.90 14.20 -7.55
CA GLY A 261 -6.37 15.48 -7.04
C GLY A 261 -5.37 15.34 -5.89
N GLN A 262 -5.04 14.12 -5.49
CA GLN A 262 -4.10 13.79 -4.42
C GLN A 262 -3.48 12.41 -4.62
N PRO A 263 -2.28 12.13 -4.08
CA PRO A 263 -1.66 10.82 -4.18
C PRO A 263 -2.47 9.75 -3.45
N LEU A 264 -2.55 8.53 -4.01
CA LEU A 264 -3.13 7.36 -3.34
C LEU A 264 -2.14 6.66 -2.40
N PHE A 265 -0.86 6.85 -2.61
CA PHE A 265 0.21 6.33 -1.75
C PHE A 265 1.14 7.47 -1.35
N ILE A 266 1.60 7.44 -0.12
CA ILE A 266 2.54 8.41 0.41
C ILE A 266 3.90 7.71 0.51
N PRO A 267 4.90 8.15 -0.27
CA PRO A 267 6.24 7.58 -0.21
C PRO A 267 6.91 7.90 1.12
N ASN A 268 7.62 6.92 1.70
CA ASN A 268 8.33 7.09 2.96
C ASN A 268 9.59 6.22 3.07
N ALA A 269 10.23 5.91 1.95
CA ALA A 269 11.54 5.28 1.95
C ALA A 269 12.56 6.19 2.66
N ASN A 270 13.37 5.60 3.56
CA ASN A 270 14.42 6.28 4.33
C ASN A 270 15.80 5.84 3.85
#